data_fd86a013d156e392abaf1e22317c7751
#
_entry.id   fd86a013d156e392abaf1e22317c7751
#
_cell.length_a   1.000
_cell.length_b   1.000
_cell.length_c   1.000
_cell.angle_alpha   90.00
_cell.angle_beta   90.00
_cell.angle_gamma   90.00
#
_symmetry.space_group_name_H-M   'P 1'
#
loop_
_entity.id
_entity.type
_entity.pdbx_description
1 polymer ?
#
loop_
_entity_poly.entity_id
_entity_poly.type
_entity_poly.pdbx_seq_one_letter_code
_entity_poly.pdbx_strand_id
1 'polypeptide(L)'
;MPYVENRTIHDADSHVMELPTKIVEYFEASYLEEFSAHTNKAVTVTKDLEDVVKKHDDPVFRAEDEAQLLLRKNHLALGSFRNEDRPQCLDLLGFTSQLVFTTTALGNYGLDDDHPQLAGAAARAHNRMNTDCLDDTEAASIGVTTEE
;
A
#
# COMPACT_ATOMS: atom_id res chain seq x y z
N MET A 1 -10.27 2.13 22.92
CA MET A 1 -9.53 0.99 23.53
C MET A 1 -9.02 0.11 22.39
N PRO A 2 -7.76 -0.35 22.45
CA PRO A 2 -7.26 -1.25 21.41
C PRO A 2 -8.09 -2.54 21.34
N TYR A 3 -8.14 -3.12 20.15
CA TYR A 3 -8.86 -4.39 19.90
C TYR A 3 -8.23 -5.56 20.68
N VAL A 4 -6.89 -5.56 20.80
CA VAL A 4 -6.15 -6.51 21.65
C VAL A 4 -5.44 -5.75 22.75
N GLU A 5 -5.54 -6.22 23.98
CA GLU A 5 -4.89 -5.63 25.15
C GLU A 5 -4.04 -6.66 25.91
N ASN A 6 -3.00 -6.16 26.55
CA ASN A 6 -2.13 -6.95 27.46
C ASN A 6 -1.46 -8.16 26.79
N ARG A 7 -1.20 -8.07 25.50
CA ARG A 7 -0.46 -9.08 24.72
C ARG A 7 0.47 -8.41 23.74
N THR A 8 1.61 -9.03 23.49
CA THR A 8 2.45 -8.69 22.36
C THR A 8 1.94 -9.46 21.14
N ILE A 9 1.50 -8.74 20.12
CA ILE A 9 0.96 -9.31 18.87
C ILE A 9 1.82 -8.82 17.71
N HIS A 10 2.24 -9.76 16.88
CA HIS A 10 2.90 -9.52 15.62
C HIS A 10 2.00 -10.04 14.51
N ASP A 11 1.55 -9.15 13.65
CA ASP A 11 0.73 -9.51 12.49
C ASP A 11 1.65 -10.00 11.37
N ALA A 12 1.44 -11.21 10.91
CA ALA A 12 2.24 -11.84 9.87
C ALA A 12 1.56 -11.84 8.48
N ASP A 13 0.43 -11.15 8.34
CA ASP A 13 -0.35 -11.14 7.09
C ASP A 13 -1.05 -9.80 6.85
N SER A 14 -0.33 -8.72 7.15
CA SER A 14 -0.81 -7.37 6.84
C SER A 14 -0.60 -7.03 5.38
N HIS A 15 -1.43 -6.16 4.85
CA HIS A 15 -1.34 -5.72 3.47
C HIS A 15 -1.32 -4.21 3.33
N VAL A 16 -0.65 -3.73 2.27
CA VAL A 16 -0.79 -2.37 1.76
C VAL A 16 -1.60 -2.40 0.47
N MET A 17 -2.51 -1.42 0.33
CA MET A 17 -3.35 -1.25 -0.85
C MET A 17 -2.73 -0.13 -1.70
N GLU A 18 -1.71 -0.45 -2.47
CA GLU A 18 -0.96 0.55 -3.23
C GLU A 18 -1.86 1.32 -4.19
N LEU A 19 -1.71 2.64 -4.18
CA LEU A 19 -2.36 3.50 -5.16
C LEU A 19 -1.53 3.52 -6.45
N PRO A 20 -2.14 3.21 -7.60
CA PRO A 20 -1.43 3.20 -8.88
C PRO A 20 -0.75 4.52 -9.24
N THR A 21 -1.32 5.63 -8.78
CA THR A 21 -0.78 6.98 -8.98
C THR A 21 0.44 7.26 -8.11
N LYS A 22 0.54 6.63 -6.97
CA LYS A 22 1.62 6.87 -6.00
C LYS A 22 2.95 6.28 -6.46
N ILE A 23 2.92 5.08 -7.03
CA ILE A 23 4.15 4.38 -7.44
C ILE A 23 4.95 5.14 -8.50
N VAL A 24 4.27 5.96 -9.33
CA VAL A 24 4.92 6.76 -10.39
C VAL A 24 5.96 7.71 -9.83
N GLU A 25 5.74 8.20 -8.59
CA GLU A 25 6.65 9.12 -7.90
C GLU A 25 8.02 8.48 -7.58
N TYR A 26 8.07 7.16 -7.52
CA TYR A 26 9.25 6.37 -7.16
C TYR A 26 9.98 5.76 -8.35
N PHE A 27 9.44 5.95 -9.57
CA PHE A 27 10.07 5.44 -10.78
C PHE A 27 11.29 6.25 -11.18
N GLU A 28 12.25 5.58 -11.77
CA GLU A 28 13.36 6.20 -12.48
C GLU A 28 12.83 6.90 -13.74
N ALA A 29 13.24 8.15 -13.97
CA ALA A 29 12.72 8.99 -15.06
C ALA A 29 12.83 8.32 -16.44
N SER A 30 13.86 7.49 -16.66
CA SER A 30 14.08 6.76 -17.92
C SER A 30 13.01 5.72 -18.25
N TYR A 31 12.26 5.23 -17.25
CA TYR A 31 11.24 4.20 -17.43
C TYR A 31 9.81 4.71 -17.33
N LEU A 32 9.61 5.98 -16.97
CA LEU A 32 8.26 6.55 -16.72
C LEU A 32 7.35 6.50 -17.95
N GLU A 33 7.87 6.82 -19.13
CA GLU A 33 7.09 6.82 -20.36
C GLU A 33 6.64 5.40 -20.72
N GLU A 34 7.56 4.44 -20.69
CA GLU A 34 7.27 3.04 -20.99
C GLU A 34 6.30 2.44 -19.97
N PHE A 35 6.53 2.70 -18.68
CA PHE A 35 5.64 2.25 -17.62
C PHE A 35 4.23 2.83 -17.76
N SER A 36 4.12 4.13 -18.02
CA SER A 36 2.83 4.80 -18.21
C SER A 36 2.07 4.24 -19.41
N ALA A 37 2.77 3.96 -20.52
CA ALA A 37 2.16 3.35 -21.69
C ALA A 37 1.67 1.91 -21.42
N HIS A 38 2.41 1.17 -20.59
CA HIS A 38 2.03 -0.19 -20.19
C HIS A 38 0.86 -0.17 -19.21
N THR A 39 0.92 0.65 -18.17
CA THR A 39 -0.10 0.71 -17.10
C THR A 39 -1.41 1.35 -17.55
N ASN A 40 -1.40 2.26 -18.52
CA ASN A 40 -2.64 2.79 -19.09
C ASN A 40 -3.57 1.69 -19.67
N LYS A 41 -3.04 0.49 -19.89
CA LYS A 41 -3.84 -0.67 -20.31
C LYS A 41 -4.28 -1.54 -19.11
N ALA A 42 -3.55 -1.50 -18.00
CA ALA A 42 -3.74 -2.40 -16.85
C ALA A 42 -4.32 -1.70 -15.61
N VAL A 43 -4.07 -0.42 -15.45
CA VAL A 43 -4.41 0.32 -14.23
C VAL A 43 -5.33 1.49 -14.58
N THR A 44 -6.62 1.21 -14.62
CA THR A 44 -7.62 2.27 -14.63
C THR A 44 -7.83 2.71 -13.17
N VAL A 45 -7.37 3.92 -12.83
CA VAL A 45 -7.85 4.59 -11.63
C VAL A 45 -9.33 4.84 -11.87
N THR A 46 -10.17 4.01 -11.28
CA THR A 46 -11.60 4.18 -11.42
C THR A 46 -12.03 5.39 -10.59
N LYS A 47 -13.05 6.08 -11.03
CA LYS A 47 -13.68 7.16 -10.24
C LYS A 47 -14.02 6.68 -8.83
N ASP A 48 -14.39 5.42 -8.70
CA ASP A 48 -14.70 4.79 -7.40
C ASP A 48 -13.49 4.78 -6.46
N LEU A 49 -12.27 4.55 -6.97
CA LEU A 49 -11.06 4.59 -6.16
C LEU A 49 -10.74 6.03 -5.71
N GLU A 50 -10.87 7.01 -6.61
CA GLU A 50 -10.70 8.42 -6.24
C GLU A 50 -11.69 8.86 -5.16
N ASP A 51 -12.95 8.45 -5.28
CA ASP A 51 -14.00 8.78 -4.31
C ASP A 51 -13.74 8.10 -2.95
N VAL A 52 -13.19 6.87 -2.96
CA VAL A 52 -12.76 6.18 -1.73
C VAL A 52 -11.57 6.90 -1.08
N VAL A 53 -10.56 7.28 -1.86
CA VAL A 53 -9.40 8.03 -1.34
C VAL A 53 -9.82 9.34 -0.69
N LYS A 54 -10.74 10.08 -1.32
CA LYS A 54 -11.28 11.34 -0.78
C LYS A 54 -12.04 11.18 0.54
N LYS A 55 -12.66 10.01 0.78
CA LYS A 55 -13.33 9.75 2.07
C LYS A 55 -12.37 9.84 3.26
N HIS A 56 -11.11 9.47 3.07
CA HIS A 56 -10.10 9.59 4.12
C HIS A 56 -9.72 11.06 4.45
N ASP A 57 -10.18 12.03 3.67
CA ASP A 57 -10.06 13.46 3.99
C ASP A 57 -11.27 14.01 4.75
N ASP A 58 -12.37 13.23 4.80
CA ASP A 58 -13.59 13.61 5.52
C ASP A 58 -13.46 13.36 7.03
N PRO A 59 -13.50 14.41 7.86
CA PRO A 59 -13.38 14.24 9.31
C PRO A 59 -14.52 13.41 9.92
N VAL A 60 -15.70 13.36 9.32
CA VAL A 60 -16.80 12.52 9.78
C VAL A 60 -16.48 11.05 9.54
N PHE A 61 -15.97 10.72 8.35
CA PHE A 61 -15.51 9.37 8.04
C PHE A 61 -14.39 8.91 8.98
N ARG A 62 -13.41 9.79 9.23
CA ARG A 62 -12.29 9.49 10.13
C ARG A 62 -12.70 9.33 11.60
N ALA A 63 -13.69 10.10 12.05
CA ALA A 63 -14.19 9.99 13.43
C ALA A 63 -14.78 8.60 13.75
N GLU A 64 -15.12 7.82 12.74
CA GLU A 64 -15.63 6.46 12.88
C GLU A 64 -14.54 5.37 12.83
N ASP A 65 -13.27 5.72 12.60
CA ASP A 65 -12.19 4.74 12.34
C ASP A 65 -12.10 3.68 13.46
N GLU A 66 -12.16 4.07 14.73
CA GLU A 66 -12.12 3.12 15.84
C GLU A 66 -13.31 2.14 15.80
N ALA A 67 -14.52 2.64 15.56
CA ALA A 67 -15.72 1.81 15.55
C ALA A 67 -15.81 0.92 14.29
N GLN A 68 -15.20 1.36 13.20
CA GLN A 68 -15.25 0.69 11.89
C GLN A 68 -13.99 -0.13 11.58
N LEU A 69 -13.03 -0.20 12.50
CA LEU A 69 -11.68 -0.76 12.29
C LEU A 69 -11.69 -2.15 11.61
N LEU A 70 -12.57 -3.05 12.08
CA LEU A 70 -12.68 -4.39 11.55
C LEU A 70 -13.74 -4.54 10.43
N LEU A 71 -14.50 -3.50 10.16
CA LEU A 71 -15.58 -3.52 9.17
C LEU A 71 -15.16 -2.94 7.83
N ARG A 72 -14.26 -1.96 7.84
CA ARG A 72 -13.71 -1.37 6.61
C ARG A 72 -12.68 -2.32 5.99
N LYS A 73 -12.72 -2.45 4.68
CA LYS A 73 -11.86 -3.36 3.91
C LYS A 73 -11.17 -2.62 2.78
N ASN A 74 -10.07 -3.17 2.31
CA ASN A 74 -9.30 -2.65 1.18
C ASN A 74 -8.97 -1.15 1.37
N HIS A 75 -9.11 -0.33 0.34
CA HIS A 75 -8.83 1.11 0.41
C HIS A 75 -9.72 1.90 1.39
N LEU A 76 -10.78 1.31 1.96
CA LEU A 76 -11.57 1.96 3.01
C LEU A 76 -10.97 1.78 4.41
N ALA A 77 -10.06 0.81 4.58
CA ALA A 77 -9.47 0.53 5.88
C ALA A 77 -8.44 1.60 6.26
N LEU A 78 -8.41 1.96 7.54
CA LEU A 78 -7.41 2.87 8.11
C LEU A 78 -6.00 2.31 7.89
N GLY A 79 -5.07 3.15 7.43
CA GLY A 79 -3.67 2.76 7.21
C GLY A 79 -3.45 1.81 6.04
N SER A 80 -4.45 1.60 5.17
CA SER A 80 -4.32 0.68 4.04
C SER A 80 -3.41 1.21 2.92
N PHE A 81 -3.37 2.53 2.70
CA PHE A 81 -2.56 3.17 1.65
C PHE A 81 -1.92 4.50 2.08
N ARG A 82 -2.31 5.04 3.24
CA ARG A 82 -1.72 6.25 3.83
C ARG A 82 -0.75 5.85 4.93
N ASN A 83 0.49 6.25 4.78
CA ASN A 83 1.56 5.93 5.72
C ASN A 83 1.30 6.54 7.09
N GLU A 84 0.87 7.80 7.08
CA GLU A 84 0.57 8.58 8.27
C GLU A 84 -0.55 8.00 9.15
N ASP A 85 -1.41 7.18 8.57
CA ASP A 85 -2.53 6.53 9.27
C ASP A 85 -2.15 5.16 9.86
N ARG A 86 -1.02 4.59 9.44
CA ARG A 86 -0.63 3.23 9.84
C ARG A 86 -0.28 3.09 11.32
N PRO A 87 0.45 4.03 11.95
CA PRO A 87 0.69 3.99 13.39
C PRO A 87 -0.62 3.97 14.19
N GLN A 88 -1.58 4.82 13.82
CA GLN A 88 -2.90 4.85 14.47
C GLN A 88 -3.64 3.51 14.30
N CYS A 89 -3.55 2.89 13.14
CA CYS A 89 -4.15 1.58 12.90
C CYS A 89 -3.55 0.51 13.82
N LEU A 90 -2.22 0.47 13.97
CA LEU A 90 -1.52 -0.44 14.87
C LEU A 90 -1.96 -0.25 16.32
N ASP A 91 -2.02 1.00 16.77
CA ASP A 91 -2.46 1.35 18.13
C ASP A 91 -3.89 0.89 18.40
N LEU A 92 -4.81 1.12 17.46
CA LEU A 92 -6.21 0.69 17.57
C LEU A 92 -6.36 -0.84 17.55
N LEU A 93 -5.53 -1.53 16.79
CA LEU A 93 -5.50 -3.00 16.79
C LEU A 93 -4.83 -3.55 18.06
N GLY A 94 -3.94 -2.79 18.68
CA GLY A 94 -3.09 -3.26 19.78
C GLY A 94 -1.98 -4.18 19.28
N PHE A 95 -1.49 -3.97 18.08
CA PHE A 95 -0.41 -4.75 17.47
C PHE A 95 0.93 -4.07 17.71
N THR A 96 1.95 -4.90 18.01
CA THR A 96 3.31 -4.42 18.26
C THR A 96 4.06 -4.19 16.95
N SER A 97 3.87 -5.06 15.97
CA SER A 97 4.49 -4.93 14.66
C SER A 97 3.69 -5.67 13.58
N GLN A 98 3.98 -5.38 12.33
CA GLN A 98 3.36 -6.02 11.16
C GLN A 98 4.42 -6.42 10.15
N LEU A 99 4.22 -7.58 9.52
CA LEU A 99 4.86 -7.94 8.27
C LEU A 99 3.90 -7.57 7.14
N VAL A 100 4.31 -6.63 6.28
CA VAL A 100 3.42 -6.02 5.29
C VAL A 100 3.71 -6.56 3.90
N PHE A 101 2.68 -7.09 3.27
CA PHE A 101 2.72 -7.58 1.90
C PHE A 101 2.10 -6.57 0.93
N THR A 102 2.59 -6.61 -0.28
CA THR A 102 1.97 -5.94 -1.42
C THR A 102 0.63 -6.60 -1.77
N THR A 103 -0.31 -5.84 -2.31
CA THR A 103 -1.61 -6.37 -2.76
C THR A 103 -1.79 -6.16 -4.26
N THR A 104 -1.79 -4.92 -4.70
CA THR A 104 -2.10 -4.57 -6.08
C THR A 104 -0.89 -4.66 -6.99
N ALA A 105 0.30 -4.46 -6.45
CA ALA A 105 1.54 -4.46 -7.24
C ALA A 105 1.87 -5.81 -7.87
N LEU A 106 1.53 -6.91 -7.20
CA LEU A 106 1.82 -8.27 -7.72
C LEU A 106 1.04 -8.63 -9.00
N GLY A 107 -0.15 -8.08 -9.18
CA GLY A 107 -1.02 -8.42 -10.32
C GLY A 107 -1.10 -7.35 -11.41
N ASN A 108 -0.74 -6.12 -11.09
CA ASN A 108 -1.03 -4.98 -11.95
C ASN A 108 0.11 -4.61 -12.90
N TYR A 109 1.32 -5.08 -12.64
CA TYR A 109 2.43 -4.69 -13.49
C TYR A 109 2.51 -5.51 -14.75
N GLY A 110 1.91 -6.73 -14.79
CA GLY A 110 1.81 -7.58 -15.98
C GLY A 110 3.12 -7.59 -16.80
N LEU A 111 4.22 -7.30 -16.11
CA LEU A 111 5.55 -7.16 -16.67
C LEU A 111 6.14 -8.56 -16.64
N ASP A 112 5.96 -9.21 -17.73
CA ASP A 112 6.44 -10.54 -17.99
C ASP A 112 7.85 -10.52 -18.64
N ASP A 113 8.25 -11.64 -19.15
CA ASP A 113 9.54 -11.85 -19.82
C ASP A 113 9.76 -10.93 -21.04
N ASP A 114 8.72 -10.29 -21.55
CA ASP A 114 8.83 -9.36 -22.70
C ASP A 114 9.40 -7.99 -22.30
N HIS A 115 9.33 -7.62 -21.00
CA HIS A 115 9.80 -6.33 -20.49
C HIS A 115 10.67 -6.44 -19.23
N PRO A 116 11.76 -7.22 -19.20
CA PRO A 116 12.51 -7.53 -17.98
C PRO A 116 13.13 -6.30 -17.30
N GLN A 117 13.56 -5.30 -18.09
CA GLN A 117 14.14 -4.07 -17.52
C GLN A 117 13.08 -3.20 -16.85
N LEU A 118 11.89 -3.14 -17.46
CA LEU A 118 10.75 -2.41 -16.89
C LEU A 118 10.24 -3.12 -15.63
N ALA A 119 10.20 -4.45 -15.62
CA ALA A 119 9.87 -5.25 -14.45
C ALA A 119 10.83 -4.95 -13.28
N GLY A 120 12.13 -4.93 -13.56
CA GLY A 120 13.14 -4.55 -12.57
C GLY A 120 12.98 -3.12 -12.06
N ALA A 121 12.67 -2.17 -12.94
CA ALA A 121 12.40 -0.79 -12.55
C ALA A 121 11.14 -0.67 -11.68
N ALA A 122 10.09 -1.39 -12.02
CA ALA A 122 8.84 -1.44 -11.24
C ALA A 122 9.07 -2.03 -9.84
N ALA A 123 9.82 -3.13 -9.74
CA ALA A 123 10.17 -3.72 -8.45
C ALA A 123 10.98 -2.75 -7.58
N ARG A 124 11.96 -2.05 -8.15
CA ARG A 124 12.73 -1.03 -7.41
C ARG A 124 11.87 0.15 -6.98
N ALA A 125 10.98 0.64 -7.83
CA ALA A 125 10.05 1.71 -7.49
C ALA A 125 9.12 1.29 -6.35
N HIS A 126 8.56 0.10 -6.42
CA HIS A 126 7.71 -0.48 -5.39
C HIS A 126 8.45 -0.63 -4.05
N ASN A 127 9.68 -1.14 -4.08
CA ASN A 127 10.47 -1.30 -2.85
C ASN A 127 10.78 0.06 -2.21
N ARG A 128 11.12 1.10 -3.00
CA ARG A 128 11.30 2.46 -2.49
C ARG A 128 10.02 3.01 -1.86
N MET A 129 8.89 2.87 -2.55
CA MET A 129 7.59 3.29 -2.05
C MET A 129 7.25 2.62 -0.72
N ASN A 130 7.46 1.31 -0.62
CA ASN A 130 7.19 0.57 0.62
C ASN A 130 8.12 0.98 1.76
N THR A 131 9.39 1.26 1.48
CA THR A 131 10.31 1.75 2.49
C THR A 131 9.85 3.08 3.05
N ASP A 132 9.53 4.05 2.20
CA ASP A 132 8.98 5.34 2.62
C ASP A 132 7.65 5.19 3.40
N CYS A 133 6.83 4.22 2.99
CA CYS A 133 5.55 3.94 3.64
C CYS A 133 5.70 3.39 5.06
N LEU A 134 6.84 2.80 5.40
CA LEU A 134 7.01 2.04 6.63
C LEU A 134 8.10 2.61 7.55
N ASP A 135 8.80 3.65 7.11
CA ASP A 135 9.96 4.22 7.81
C ASP A 135 9.60 4.76 9.22
N ASP A 136 8.35 5.22 9.39
CA ASP A 136 7.84 5.76 10.66
C ASP A 136 7.06 4.73 11.51
N THR A 137 7.09 3.45 11.14
CA THR A 137 6.31 2.40 11.83
C THR A 137 7.20 1.22 12.22
N GLU A 138 6.88 0.51 13.31
CA GLU A 138 7.47 -0.80 13.62
C GLU A 138 6.96 -1.89 12.67
N ALA A 139 6.82 -1.56 11.39
CA ALA A 139 6.42 -2.47 10.35
C ALA A 139 7.62 -2.85 9.48
N ALA A 140 7.65 -4.08 9.02
CA ALA A 140 8.63 -4.55 8.04
C ALA A 140 7.90 -4.93 6.75
N SER A 141 8.43 -4.54 5.60
CA SER A 141 7.90 -4.94 4.31
C SER A 141 8.67 -6.12 3.71
N ILE A 142 7.98 -6.92 2.92
CA ILE A 142 8.63 -7.84 2.00
C ILE A 142 8.78 -7.13 0.66
N GLY A 143 10.04 -6.97 0.24
CA GLY A 143 10.35 -6.42 -1.07
C GLY A 143 10.00 -7.39 -2.21
N VAL A 144 9.70 -6.83 -3.36
CA VAL A 144 9.54 -7.59 -4.61
C VAL A 144 10.93 -7.75 -5.24
N THR A 145 11.32 -8.97 -5.58
CA THR A 145 12.54 -9.27 -6.34
C THR A 145 12.17 -9.79 -7.72
N THR A 146 12.93 -9.36 -8.72
CA THR A 146 12.98 -10.03 -10.01
C THR A 146 14.27 -10.85 -10.04
N GLU A 147 14.23 -12.08 -10.51
CA GLU A 147 15.44 -12.85 -10.78
C GLU A 147 16.20 -12.18 -11.92
N GLU A 148 17.54 -12.02 -11.77
CA GLU A 148 18.42 -11.55 -12.85
C GLU A 148 18.68 -12.67 -13.86
#